data_34ad4537552c2be19a1ae3a8c7f518cc
#
_entry.id   34ad4537552c2be19a1ae3a8c7f518cc
#
_cell.length_a   1.000
_cell.length_b   1.000
_cell.length_c   1.000
_cell.angle_alpha   90.00
_cell.angle_beta   90.00
_cell.angle_gamma   90.00
#
_symmetry.space_group_name_H-M   'P 1'
#
loop_
_entity.id
_entity.type
_entity.pdbx_description
1 polymer ?
#
loop_
_entity_poly.entity_id
_entity_poly.type
_entity_poly.pdbx_seq_one_letter_code
_entity_poly.pdbx_strand_id
1 'polypeptide(L)'
;MINKRFLIIAALCLLASSLFAQVDTIRLQDKRLNTTLLKPGLKQYLVYFQLSASKKSLRFWLWLRDIKKTQRDGAKVFTVTQNWYGNDSTVYRHVYSVNREIDFAPIYHEENSGNKINAYNWTAKEISGADTVAGNVKKDFALAFEQPNFNWNLDIETFEMLPLAADKAFAINFYDAGSGLPRYALYKVSGSEVLKTLDNQVVDCWKLVTEGSNAGKSYRQVFWISKKGHEFLKEEDSMDGMYRYKIKLSGAAPDIVSKFSGK
;
A
#
# COMPACT_ATOMS: atom_id res chain seq x y z
N MET A 1 20.03 55.31 -16.99
CA MET A 1 19.46 54.38 -18.00
C MET A 1 19.75 52.97 -17.52
N ILE A 2 18.75 52.28 -16.98
CA ILE A 2 18.87 50.90 -16.54
C ILE A 2 18.89 49.99 -17.78
N ASN A 3 19.97 49.21 -17.90
CA ASN A 3 20.25 48.40 -19.07
C ASN A 3 19.14 47.33 -19.26
N LYS A 4 18.37 47.38 -20.33
CA LYS A 4 17.24 46.44 -20.61
C LYS A 4 17.63 44.97 -20.53
N ARG A 5 18.91 44.66 -20.76
CA ARG A 5 19.45 43.29 -20.61
C ARG A 5 19.49 42.81 -19.14
N PHE A 6 19.72 43.72 -18.17
CA PHE A 6 19.66 43.40 -16.76
C PHE A 6 18.26 43.10 -16.25
N LEU A 7 17.26 43.78 -16.78
CA LEU A 7 15.85 43.56 -16.48
C LEU A 7 15.36 42.19 -16.98
N ILE A 8 15.82 41.73 -18.15
CA ILE A 8 15.46 40.44 -18.72
C ILE A 8 16.09 39.29 -17.92
N ILE A 9 17.34 39.43 -17.49
CA ILE A 9 18.01 38.42 -16.64
C ILE A 9 17.37 38.32 -15.26
N ALA A 10 17.01 39.46 -14.66
CA ALA A 10 16.30 39.46 -13.37
C ALA A 10 14.89 38.85 -13.47
N ALA A 11 14.18 39.06 -14.58
CA ALA A 11 12.87 38.46 -14.84
C ALA A 11 12.98 36.92 -15.07
N LEU A 12 14.03 36.44 -15.75
CA LEU A 12 14.29 34.99 -15.89
C LEU A 12 14.68 34.33 -14.58
N CYS A 13 15.43 35.01 -13.71
CA CYS A 13 15.79 34.48 -12.38
C CYS A 13 14.58 34.43 -11.43
N LEU A 14 13.59 35.30 -11.59
CA LEU A 14 12.35 35.26 -10.79
C LEU A 14 11.39 34.14 -11.26
N LEU A 15 11.53 33.64 -12.49
CA LEU A 15 10.76 32.50 -12.99
C LEU A 15 11.38 31.13 -12.62
N ALA A 16 12.62 31.13 -12.11
CA ALA A 16 13.26 29.98 -11.53
C ALA A 16 12.86 29.82 -10.04
N SER A 17 11.63 30.20 -9.66
CA SER A 17 11.05 29.81 -8.38
C SER A 17 11.05 28.28 -8.35
N SER A 18 11.87 27.74 -7.48
CA SER A 18 12.00 26.33 -7.18
C SER A 18 10.64 25.67 -7.22
N LEU A 19 10.43 24.84 -8.23
CA LEU A 19 9.34 23.87 -8.26
C LEU A 19 9.58 22.85 -7.13
N PHE A 20 9.39 23.30 -5.89
CA PHE A 20 9.22 22.34 -4.80
C PHE A 20 7.99 21.52 -5.15
N ALA A 21 8.16 20.24 -5.33
CA ALA A 21 7.05 19.33 -5.50
C ALA A 21 6.05 19.61 -4.38
N GLN A 22 4.89 20.16 -4.73
CA GLN A 22 3.83 20.41 -3.76
C GLN A 22 3.40 19.06 -3.19
N VAL A 23 3.52 18.89 -1.88
CA VAL A 23 3.08 17.66 -1.22
C VAL A 23 1.56 17.69 -1.09
N ASP A 24 0.90 16.80 -1.81
CA ASP A 24 -0.53 16.60 -1.69
C ASP A 24 -0.85 15.74 -0.46
N THR A 25 -1.48 16.32 0.56
CA THR A 25 -1.96 15.55 1.70
C THR A 25 -3.23 14.80 1.30
N ILE A 26 -3.20 13.48 1.41
CA ILE A 26 -4.34 12.60 1.11
C ILE A 26 -5.13 12.37 2.39
N ARG A 27 -6.31 12.95 2.46
CA ARG A 27 -7.24 12.81 3.58
C ARG A 27 -8.53 12.15 3.14
N LEU A 28 -9.15 11.37 4.03
CA LEU A 28 -10.43 10.72 3.74
C LEU A 28 -11.54 11.70 3.35
N GLN A 29 -11.61 12.84 4.04
CA GLN A 29 -12.63 13.86 3.78
C GLN A 29 -12.47 14.57 2.42
N ASP A 30 -11.25 14.63 1.88
CA ASP A 30 -10.97 15.36 0.64
C ASP A 30 -11.33 14.54 -0.62
N LYS A 31 -11.65 13.25 -0.46
CA LYS A 31 -12.01 12.31 -1.53
C LYS A 31 -11.05 12.35 -2.75
N ARG A 32 -9.76 12.50 -2.46
CA ARG A 32 -8.72 12.60 -3.51
C ARG A 32 -8.34 11.26 -4.14
N LEU A 33 -8.70 10.16 -3.49
CA LEU A 33 -8.52 8.83 -4.06
C LEU A 33 -9.59 8.58 -5.14
N ASN A 34 -9.16 8.19 -6.32
CA ASN A 34 -10.08 7.76 -7.36
C ASN A 34 -10.41 6.28 -7.21
N THR A 35 -11.42 5.97 -6.42
CA THR A 35 -11.82 4.59 -6.11
C THR A 35 -12.32 3.80 -7.32
N THR A 36 -12.62 4.47 -8.45
CA THR A 36 -13.00 3.78 -9.69
C THR A 36 -11.82 3.09 -10.38
N LEU A 37 -10.59 3.48 -10.04
CA LEU A 37 -9.37 2.86 -10.57
C LEU A 37 -9.09 1.51 -9.91
N LEU A 38 -9.57 1.28 -8.68
CA LEU A 38 -9.37 0.01 -7.98
C LEU A 38 -10.20 -1.09 -8.62
N LYS A 39 -9.53 -2.05 -9.25
CA LYS A 39 -10.16 -3.14 -10.00
C LYS A 39 -10.39 -4.35 -9.10
N PRO A 40 -11.64 -4.83 -8.99
CA PRO A 40 -11.92 -6.12 -8.37
C PRO A 40 -11.23 -7.29 -9.10
N GLY A 41 -11.00 -8.35 -8.37
CA GLY A 41 -10.41 -9.59 -8.87
C GLY A 41 -9.26 -10.09 -8.00
N LEU A 42 -8.85 -11.32 -8.28
CA LEU A 42 -7.72 -11.97 -7.64
C LEU A 42 -6.40 -11.48 -8.26
N LYS A 43 -5.51 -10.97 -7.43
CA LYS A 43 -4.13 -10.60 -7.78
C LYS A 43 -3.17 -11.48 -7.00
N GLN A 44 -2.13 -11.94 -7.66
CA GLN A 44 -1.14 -12.86 -7.08
C GLN A 44 0.25 -12.25 -7.19
N TYR A 45 1.06 -12.43 -6.14
CA TYR A 45 2.42 -11.91 -6.07
C TYR A 45 3.36 -12.95 -5.50
N LEU A 46 4.56 -13.04 -6.09
CA LEU A 46 5.69 -13.67 -5.43
C LEU A 46 6.39 -12.62 -4.57
N VAL A 47 6.57 -12.92 -3.30
CA VAL A 47 7.35 -12.10 -2.36
C VAL A 47 8.56 -12.91 -1.95
N TYR A 48 9.77 -12.36 -2.14
CA TYR A 48 10.99 -13.02 -1.68
C TYR A 48 11.95 -12.04 -1.02
N PHE A 49 12.81 -12.58 -0.15
CA PHE A 49 13.78 -11.81 0.60
C PHE A 49 15.19 -12.23 0.21
N GLN A 50 16.00 -11.23 -0.08
CA GLN A 50 17.44 -11.36 -0.13
C GLN A 50 18.00 -10.93 1.21
N LEU A 51 18.37 -11.91 2.02
CA LEU A 51 18.94 -11.70 3.34
C LEU A 51 20.44 -11.50 3.23
N SER A 52 21.07 -10.93 4.28
CA SER A 52 22.53 -10.81 4.33
C SER A 52 23.22 -12.19 4.21
N ALA A 53 24.46 -12.21 3.69
CA ALA A 53 25.22 -13.44 3.43
C ALA A 53 25.41 -14.34 4.68
N SER A 54 25.28 -13.77 5.87
CA SER A 54 25.33 -14.53 7.14
C SER A 54 24.06 -15.33 7.43
N LYS A 55 22.93 -15.04 6.77
CA LYS A 55 21.65 -15.75 6.95
C LYS A 55 21.41 -16.71 5.81
N LYS A 56 21.57 -18.01 6.08
CA LYS A 56 21.41 -19.11 5.11
C LYS A 56 19.93 -19.52 4.86
N SER A 57 18.95 -18.78 5.37
CA SER A 57 17.53 -19.13 5.21
C SER A 57 16.94 -18.52 3.96
N LEU A 58 16.29 -19.33 3.14
CA LEU A 58 15.42 -18.87 2.04
C LEU A 58 14.07 -18.46 2.64
N ARG A 59 13.60 -17.27 2.29
CA ARG A 59 12.30 -16.79 2.71
C ARG A 59 11.55 -16.27 1.51
N PHE A 60 10.39 -16.84 1.24
CA PHE A 60 9.47 -16.38 0.21
C PHE A 60 8.03 -16.64 0.62
N TRP A 61 7.10 -15.92 -0.02
CA TRP A 61 5.65 -16.15 0.08
C TRP A 61 5.00 -16.06 -1.29
N LEU A 62 3.98 -16.86 -1.49
CA LEU A 62 2.94 -16.59 -2.45
C LEU A 62 1.89 -15.74 -1.74
N TRP A 63 1.65 -14.55 -2.26
CA TRP A 63 0.69 -13.61 -1.69
C TRP A 63 -0.47 -13.40 -2.65
N LEU A 64 -1.66 -13.73 -2.17
CA LEU A 64 -2.90 -13.54 -2.91
C LEU A 64 -3.67 -12.38 -2.30
N ARG A 65 -4.24 -11.55 -3.17
CA ARG A 65 -5.14 -10.44 -2.80
C ARG A 65 -6.38 -10.54 -3.67
N ASP A 66 -7.53 -10.80 -3.06
CA ASP A 66 -8.83 -10.86 -3.72
C ASP A 66 -9.64 -9.63 -3.32
N ILE A 67 -9.94 -8.78 -4.31
CA ILE A 67 -10.67 -7.52 -4.13
C ILE A 67 -12.07 -7.72 -4.69
N LYS A 68 -13.09 -7.46 -3.88
CA LYS A 68 -14.49 -7.53 -4.30
C LYS A 68 -15.24 -6.24 -3.98
N LYS A 69 -16.18 -5.88 -4.85
CA LYS A 69 -17.23 -4.91 -4.54
C LYS A 69 -18.46 -5.65 -4.05
N THR A 70 -18.95 -5.24 -2.89
CA THR A 70 -20.11 -5.88 -2.26
C THR A 70 -20.92 -4.84 -1.47
N GLN A 71 -21.90 -5.31 -0.72
CA GLN A 71 -22.67 -4.48 0.21
C GLN A 71 -22.52 -5.03 1.63
N ARG A 72 -22.39 -4.13 2.59
CA ARG A 72 -22.44 -4.42 4.02
C ARG A 72 -23.35 -3.39 4.67
N ASP A 73 -24.37 -3.86 5.40
CA ASP A 73 -25.34 -3.00 6.11
C ASP A 73 -25.96 -1.91 5.20
N GLY A 74 -26.27 -2.27 3.94
CA GLY A 74 -26.82 -1.38 2.92
C GLY A 74 -25.81 -0.43 2.25
N ALA A 75 -24.58 -0.35 2.73
CA ALA A 75 -23.53 0.48 2.14
C ALA A 75 -22.68 -0.31 1.14
N LYS A 76 -22.26 0.37 0.05
CA LYS A 76 -21.31 -0.20 -0.91
C LYS A 76 -19.91 -0.19 -0.33
N VAL A 77 -19.24 -1.34 -0.39
CA VAL A 77 -17.89 -1.51 0.18
C VAL A 77 -16.98 -2.29 -0.78
N PHE A 78 -15.68 -2.08 -0.61
CA PHE A 78 -14.66 -3.02 -1.02
C PHE A 78 -14.36 -3.98 0.12
N THR A 79 -14.26 -5.26 -0.19
CA THR A 79 -13.59 -6.24 0.67
C THR A 79 -12.29 -6.65 0.05
N VAL A 80 -11.23 -6.72 0.84
CA VAL A 80 -9.91 -7.18 0.42
C VAL A 80 -9.51 -8.35 1.31
N THR A 81 -9.44 -9.53 0.70
CA THR A 81 -8.95 -10.74 1.38
C THR A 81 -7.52 -11.00 0.94
N GLN A 82 -6.61 -11.17 1.88
CA GLN A 82 -5.22 -11.49 1.61
C GLN A 82 -4.87 -12.84 2.24
N ASN A 83 -4.14 -13.66 1.48
CA ASN A 83 -3.60 -14.91 1.96
C ASN A 83 -2.09 -14.95 1.66
N TRP A 84 -1.29 -15.17 2.68
CA TRP A 84 0.15 -15.26 2.60
C TRP A 84 0.57 -16.70 2.88
N TYR A 85 1.04 -17.39 1.85
CA TYR A 85 1.51 -18.77 1.93
C TYR A 85 3.03 -18.76 1.91
N GLY A 86 3.65 -19.13 3.02
CA GLY A 86 5.10 -19.24 3.15
C GLY A 86 5.61 -20.63 2.81
N ASN A 87 6.88 -20.87 3.16
CA ASN A 87 7.51 -22.20 2.93
C ASN A 87 7.00 -23.28 3.87
N ASP A 88 6.27 -22.91 4.92
CA ASP A 88 5.59 -23.85 5.82
C ASP A 88 4.30 -23.21 6.37
N SER A 89 3.45 -24.04 6.98
CA SER A 89 2.14 -23.62 7.50
C SER A 89 2.21 -22.64 8.68
N THR A 90 3.35 -22.56 9.36
CA THR A 90 3.50 -21.69 10.55
C THR A 90 3.60 -20.22 10.17
N VAL A 91 3.94 -19.93 8.91
CA VAL A 91 4.03 -18.57 8.37
C VAL A 91 2.81 -18.16 7.55
N TYR A 92 1.73 -18.97 7.59
CA TYR A 92 0.46 -18.59 6.97
C TYR A 92 -0.16 -17.38 7.69
N ARG A 93 -0.59 -16.40 6.90
CA ARG A 93 -1.30 -15.22 7.39
C ARG A 93 -2.52 -14.98 6.52
N HIS A 94 -3.66 -14.79 7.16
CA HIS A 94 -4.90 -14.38 6.51
C HIS A 94 -5.26 -12.97 6.99
N VAL A 95 -5.65 -12.11 6.06
CA VAL A 95 -6.10 -10.75 6.35
C VAL A 95 -7.40 -10.49 5.61
N TYR A 96 -8.38 -9.92 6.32
CA TYR A 96 -9.64 -9.48 5.73
C TYR A 96 -9.92 -8.04 6.12
N SER A 97 -10.19 -7.20 5.14
CA SER A 97 -10.46 -5.77 5.35
C SER A 97 -11.72 -5.36 4.62
N VAL A 98 -12.47 -4.44 5.22
CA VAL A 98 -13.66 -3.83 4.64
C VAL A 98 -13.49 -2.31 4.62
N ASN A 99 -13.66 -1.72 3.44
CA ASN A 99 -13.49 -0.29 3.23
C ASN A 99 -14.68 0.28 2.46
N ARG A 100 -15.09 1.50 2.75
CA ARG A 100 -16.16 2.17 1.98
C ARG A 100 -15.76 2.33 0.52
N GLU A 101 -16.70 2.10 -0.40
CA GLU A 101 -16.41 2.25 -1.84
C GLU A 101 -16.14 3.71 -2.23
N ILE A 102 -16.83 4.67 -1.59
CA ILE A 102 -16.81 6.07 -2.01
C ILE A 102 -15.48 6.79 -1.73
N ASP A 103 -14.75 6.42 -0.68
CA ASP A 103 -13.55 7.13 -0.22
C ASP A 103 -12.46 6.22 0.34
N PHE A 104 -12.69 4.91 0.27
CA PHE A 104 -11.79 3.88 0.79
C PHE A 104 -11.54 3.95 2.32
N ALA A 105 -12.40 4.63 3.06
CA ALA A 105 -12.31 4.66 4.51
C ALA A 105 -12.44 3.27 5.11
N PRO A 106 -11.55 2.86 6.02
CA PRO A 106 -11.64 1.56 6.68
C PRO A 106 -12.88 1.49 7.58
N ILE A 107 -13.52 0.31 7.60
CA ILE A 107 -14.67 -0.01 8.45
C ILE A 107 -14.32 -1.17 9.39
N TYR A 108 -13.58 -2.16 8.87
CA TYR A 108 -13.24 -3.37 9.60
C TYR A 108 -11.90 -3.90 9.11
N HIS A 109 -11.15 -4.48 10.04
CA HIS A 109 -9.89 -5.16 9.72
C HIS A 109 -9.71 -6.36 10.63
N GLU A 110 -9.33 -7.48 10.04
CA GLU A 110 -9.02 -8.72 10.75
C GLU A 110 -7.73 -9.31 10.20
N GLU A 111 -6.88 -9.76 11.10
CA GLU A 111 -5.68 -10.51 10.80
C GLU A 111 -5.65 -11.80 11.61
N ASN A 112 -5.46 -12.91 10.91
CA ASN A 112 -5.25 -14.21 11.50
C ASN A 112 -3.84 -14.68 11.15
N SER A 113 -3.00 -14.84 12.16
CA SER A 113 -1.61 -15.29 12.02
C SER A 113 -1.31 -16.33 13.08
N GLY A 114 -1.04 -17.54 12.66
CA GLY A 114 -0.96 -18.70 13.54
C GLY A 114 -2.29 -18.96 14.24
N ASN A 115 -2.29 -18.98 15.59
CA ASN A 115 -3.50 -19.20 16.39
C ASN A 115 -4.08 -17.89 16.96
N LYS A 116 -3.68 -16.72 16.44
CA LYS A 116 -4.11 -15.43 16.97
C LYS A 116 -4.98 -14.71 15.95
N ILE A 117 -6.16 -14.30 16.40
CA ILE A 117 -7.05 -13.43 15.64
C ILE A 117 -6.98 -12.03 16.24
N ASN A 118 -6.63 -11.03 15.42
CA ASN A 118 -6.71 -9.63 15.76
C ASN A 118 -7.81 -9.02 14.88
N ALA A 119 -8.92 -8.63 15.47
CA ALA A 119 -10.06 -8.08 14.73
C ALA A 119 -10.49 -6.73 15.31
N TYR A 120 -10.76 -5.78 14.42
CA TYR A 120 -11.03 -4.40 14.78
C TYR A 120 -12.22 -3.83 14.01
N ASN A 121 -13.04 -3.06 14.68
CA ASN A 121 -13.97 -2.11 14.10
C ASN A 121 -13.25 -0.76 13.93
N TRP A 122 -13.50 -0.09 12.79
CA TRP A 122 -12.77 1.12 12.44
C TRP A 122 -13.70 2.23 12.01
N THR A 123 -13.51 3.41 12.59
CA THR A 123 -14.25 4.62 12.26
C THR A 123 -13.29 5.77 11.92
N ALA A 124 -13.82 6.91 11.52
CA ALA A 124 -13.01 8.10 11.32
C ALA A 124 -12.38 8.67 12.61
N LYS A 125 -12.89 8.27 13.79
CA LYS A 125 -12.51 8.84 15.09
C LYS A 125 -11.73 7.85 15.96
N GLU A 126 -11.89 6.55 15.72
CA GLU A 126 -11.30 5.53 16.57
C GLU A 126 -11.21 4.17 15.87
N ILE A 127 -10.39 3.31 16.41
CA ILE A 127 -10.38 1.88 16.16
C ILE A 127 -10.57 1.16 17.50
N SER A 128 -11.40 0.15 17.50
CA SER A 128 -11.68 -0.67 18.69
C SER A 128 -11.66 -2.15 18.34
N GLY A 129 -11.34 -2.99 19.34
CA GLY A 129 -11.43 -4.43 19.16
C GLY A 129 -12.86 -4.86 18.81
N ALA A 130 -12.99 -5.78 17.82
CA ALA A 130 -14.29 -6.37 17.48
C ALA A 130 -14.62 -7.45 18.50
N ASP A 131 -15.53 -7.15 19.42
CA ASP A 131 -15.96 -8.02 20.54
C ASP A 131 -16.81 -9.20 20.07
N THR A 132 -17.45 -9.09 18.90
CA THR A 132 -18.29 -10.14 18.30
C THR A 132 -17.47 -11.25 17.64
N VAL A 133 -16.15 -11.06 17.47
CA VAL A 133 -15.27 -12.06 16.86
C VAL A 133 -14.73 -13.01 17.92
N ALA A 134 -15.14 -14.28 17.83
CA ALA A 134 -14.69 -15.32 18.75
C ALA A 134 -13.16 -15.49 18.68
N GLY A 135 -12.51 -15.54 19.83
CA GLY A 135 -11.05 -15.70 19.92
C GLY A 135 -10.25 -14.45 19.57
N ASN A 136 -10.88 -13.29 19.40
CA ASN A 136 -10.18 -12.03 19.19
C ASN A 136 -9.31 -11.67 20.42
N VAL A 137 -8.00 -11.71 20.26
CA VAL A 137 -7.05 -11.36 21.35
C VAL A 137 -6.95 -9.84 21.57
N LYS A 138 -7.59 -9.04 20.72
CA LYS A 138 -7.62 -7.57 20.79
C LYS A 138 -9.00 -7.01 21.14
N LYS A 139 -9.91 -7.81 21.70
CA LYS A 139 -11.29 -7.39 22.03
C LYS A 139 -11.36 -6.15 22.90
N ASP A 140 -10.41 -5.95 23.83
CA ASP A 140 -10.36 -4.83 24.75
C ASP A 140 -9.49 -3.65 24.24
N PHE A 141 -9.02 -3.72 22.97
CA PHE A 141 -8.22 -2.65 22.38
C PHE A 141 -9.09 -1.47 22.00
N ALA A 142 -8.62 -0.26 22.29
CA ALA A 142 -9.22 0.98 21.82
C ALA A 142 -8.14 2.05 21.60
N LEU A 143 -8.27 2.80 20.51
CA LEU A 143 -7.41 3.93 20.20
C LEU A 143 -8.23 5.02 19.51
N ALA A 144 -8.32 6.19 20.14
CA ALA A 144 -8.90 7.37 19.52
C ALA A 144 -7.92 8.01 18.51
N PHE A 145 -8.44 8.55 17.44
CA PHE A 145 -7.68 9.21 16.40
C PHE A 145 -7.81 10.72 16.44
N GLU A 146 -6.72 11.45 16.36
CA GLU A 146 -6.73 12.89 16.14
C GLU A 146 -7.24 13.25 14.74
N GLN A 147 -6.94 12.39 13.76
CA GLN A 147 -7.38 12.52 12.37
C GLN A 147 -7.71 11.16 11.77
N PRO A 148 -8.68 11.10 10.81
CA PRO A 148 -8.94 9.89 10.06
C PRO A 148 -7.69 9.38 9.36
N ASN A 149 -7.59 8.07 9.22
CA ASN A 149 -6.42 7.42 8.64
C ASN A 149 -6.81 6.26 7.73
N PHE A 150 -5.85 5.80 6.93
CA PHE A 150 -5.98 4.66 6.05
C PHE A 150 -5.35 3.42 6.67
N ASN A 151 -5.88 2.25 6.33
CA ASN A 151 -5.32 0.98 6.76
C ASN A 151 -4.00 0.70 6.01
N TRP A 152 -2.89 0.59 6.73
CA TRP A 152 -1.58 0.30 6.14
C TRP A 152 -1.52 -1.05 5.40
N ASN A 153 -2.29 -2.04 5.84
CA ASN A 153 -2.38 -3.34 5.16
C ASN A 153 -2.99 -3.24 3.74
N LEU A 154 -3.54 -2.06 3.39
CA LEU A 154 -4.12 -1.74 2.07
C LEU A 154 -3.37 -0.58 1.37
N ASP A 155 -2.08 -0.45 1.64
CA ASP A 155 -1.21 0.55 1.02
C ASP A 155 -1.21 0.46 -0.51
N ILE A 156 -1.10 -0.75 -1.04
CA ILE A 156 -1.08 -1.01 -2.50
C ILE A 156 -2.38 -0.57 -3.14
N GLU A 157 -3.55 -0.92 -2.58
CA GLU A 157 -4.83 -0.46 -3.09
C GLU A 157 -4.94 1.07 -3.02
N THR A 158 -4.42 1.67 -1.95
CA THR A 158 -4.37 3.12 -1.82
C THR A 158 -3.51 3.74 -2.93
N PHE A 159 -2.35 3.16 -3.24
CA PHE A 159 -1.47 3.66 -4.31
C PHE A 159 -2.09 3.52 -5.70
N GLU A 160 -2.83 2.45 -5.97
CA GLU A 160 -3.56 2.27 -7.22
C GLU A 160 -4.62 3.36 -7.47
N MET A 161 -5.11 4.00 -6.40
CA MET A 161 -6.13 5.06 -6.46
C MET A 161 -5.56 6.47 -6.43
N LEU A 162 -4.24 6.65 -6.23
CA LEU A 162 -3.62 7.97 -6.20
C LEU A 162 -3.63 8.66 -7.57
N PRO A 163 -3.77 9.99 -7.63
CA PRO A 163 -3.63 10.77 -8.84
C PRO A 163 -2.15 10.92 -9.24
N LEU A 164 -1.51 9.81 -9.59
CA LEU A 164 -0.09 9.74 -9.91
C LEU A 164 0.25 10.57 -11.14
N ALA A 165 1.27 11.42 -11.03
CA ALA A 165 1.82 12.21 -12.12
C ALA A 165 3.30 12.54 -11.83
N ALA A 166 4.05 12.99 -12.83
CA ALA A 166 5.42 13.42 -12.65
C ALA A 166 5.53 14.48 -11.54
N ASP A 167 6.57 14.40 -10.75
CA ASP A 167 6.94 15.33 -9.67
C ASP A 167 5.89 15.49 -8.55
N LYS A 168 4.89 14.61 -8.49
CA LYS A 168 3.93 14.58 -7.39
C LYS A 168 4.52 13.93 -6.14
N ALA A 169 4.14 14.48 -4.99
CA ALA A 169 4.42 13.89 -3.69
C ALA A 169 3.12 13.81 -2.88
N PHE A 170 2.99 12.76 -2.08
CA PHE A 170 1.78 12.47 -1.30
C PHE A 170 2.14 12.22 0.15
N ALA A 171 1.49 12.92 1.08
CA ALA A 171 1.52 12.60 2.50
C ALA A 171 0.22 11.86 2.85
N ILE A 172 0.33 10.61 3.29
CA ILE A 172 -0.81 9.73 3.57
C ILE A 172 -0.76 9.32 5.04
N ASN A 173 -1.84 9.59 5.78
CA ASN A 173 -1.95 9.18 7.18
C ASN A 173 -2.33 7.71 7.23
N PHE A 174 -1.36 6.83 7.46
CA PHE A 174 -1.57 5.41 7.61
C PHE A 174 -1.58 4.97 9.08
N TYR A 175 -2.33 3.91 9.34
CA TYR A 175 -2.29 3.20 10.60
C TYR A 175 -2.20 1.69 10.38
N ASP A 176 -1.26 1.05 11.08
CA ASP A 176 -1.16 -0.40 11.16
C ASP A 176 -1.88 -0.86 12.42
N ALA A 177 -3.02 -1.54 12.25
CA ALA A 177 -3.97 -1.82 13.31
C ALA A 177 -3.33 -2.53 14.51
N GLY A 178 -3.44 -1.92 15.69
CA GLY A 178 -2.87 -2.43 16.93
C GLY A 178 -1.36 -2.20 17.10
N SER A 179 -0.72 -1.40 16.24
CA SER A 179 0.72 -1.11 16.26
C SER A 179 1.00 0.40 16.30
N GLY A 180 1.41 0.91 17.47
CA GLY A 180 1.78 2.31 17.63
C GLY A 180 0.64 3.30 17.41
N LEU A 181 0.93 4.44 16.78
CA LEU A 181 -0.01 5.51 16.45
C LEU A 181 -0.06 5.72 14.93
N PRO A 182 -1.18 6.27 14.40
CA PRO A 182 -1.25 6.73 13.02
C PRO A 182 -0.14 7.73 12.71
N ARG A 183 0.43 7.65 11.51
CA ARG A 183 1.49 8.57 11.09
C ARG A 183 1.42 8.87 9.60
N TYR A 184 1.79 10.09 9.25
CA TYR A 184 1.97 10.44 7.86
C TYR A 184 3.22 9.77 7.29
N ALA A 185 3.03 9.04 6.19
CA ALA A 185 4.11 8.53 5.35
C ALA A 185 4.18 9.36 4.08
N LEU A 186 5.39 9.76 3.69
CA LEU A 186 5.64 10.56 2.49
C LEU A 186 6.02 9.64 1.34
N TYR A 187 5.34 9.80 0.21
CA TYR A 187 5.60 9.10 -1.04
C TYR A 187 5.83 10.11 -2.15
N LYS A 188 6.83 9.89 -2.98
CA LYS A 188 7.16 10.77 -4.11
C LYS A 188 7.18 9.96 -5.41
N VAL A 189 6.60 10.50 -6.46
CA VAL A 189 6.79 9.98 -7.82
C VAL A 189 8.18 10.40 -8.29
N SER A 190 9.12 9.46 -8.29
CA SER A 190 10.53 9.71 -8.63
C SER A 190 10.82 9.59 -10.13
N GLY A 191 9.78 9.50 -10.96
CA GLY A 191 9.87 9.35 -12.39
C GLY A 191 9.09 8.15 -12.90
N SER A 192 9.45 7.65 -14.07
CA SER A 192 8.81 6.52 -14.72
C SER A 192 9.83 5.50 -15.22
N GLU A 193 9.37 4.27 -15.42
CA GLU A 193 10.18 3.18 -15.93
C GLU A 193 9.28 2.22 -16.72
N VAL A 194 9.81 1.68 -17.80
CA VAL A 194 9.15 0.63 -18.56
C VAL A 194 9.53 -0.72 -17.98
N LEU A 195 8.53 -1.44 -17.48
CA LEU A 195 8.71 -2.81 -16.97
C LEU A 195 8.34 -3.83 -18.05
N LYS A 196 9.12 -4.91 -18.10
CA LYS A 196 8.72 -6.13 -18.75
C LYS A 196 8.14 -7.08 -17.69
N THR A 197 6.87 -7.42 -17.84
CA THR A 197 6.16 -8.31 -16.90
C THR A 197 6.51 -9.79 -17.15
N LEU A 198 6.13 -10.68 -16.24
CA LEU A 198 6.42 -12.11 -16.37
C LEU A 198 5.71 -12.77 -17.57
N ASP A 199 4.61 -12.19 -18.06
CA ASP A 199 3.90 -12.59 -19.28
C ASP A 199 4.38 -11.82 -20.55
N ASN A 200 5.59 -11.24 -20.48
CA ASN A 200 6.25 -10.51 -21.57
C ASN A 200 5.55 -9.24 -22.06
N GLN A 201 4.59 -8.68 -21.30
CA GLN A 201 4.04 -7.38 -21.63
C GLN A 201 5.03 -6.28 -21.29
N VAL A 202 5.00 -5.19 -22.06
CA VAL A 202 5.80 -3.98 -21.84
C VAL A 202 4.88 -2.91 -21.26
N VAL A 203 5.09 -2.50 -20.01
CA VAL A 203 4.21 -1.61 -19.28
C VAL A 203 4.95 -0.39 -18.78
N ASP A 204 4.49 0.80 -19.16
CA ASP A 204 5.00 2.08 -18.63
C ASP A 204 4.43 2.33 -17.23
N CYS A 205 5.30 2.52 -16.25
CA CYS A 205 4.96 2.64 -14.83
C CYS A 205 5.47 3.94 -14.22
N TRP A 206 4.71 4.48 -13.28
CA TRP A 206 5.21 5.41 -12.29
C TRP A 206 6.04 4.69 -11.24
N LYS A 207 7.13 5.31 -10.78
CA LYS A 207 7.90 4.86 -9.61
C LYS A 207 7.51 5.70 -8.42
N LEU A 208 6.72 5.14 -7.51
CA LEU A 208 6.36 5.76 -6.24
C LEU A 208 7.38 5.32 -5.20
N VAL A 209 8.00 6.26 -4.51
CA VAL A 209 9.13 6.00 -3.59
C VAL A 209 8.82 6.58 -2.22
N THR A 210 9.10 5.81 -1.18
CA THR A 210 9.24 6.29 0.19
C THR A 210 10.60 5.90 0.73
N GLU A 211 11.20 6.76 1.52
CA GLU A 211 12.49 6.52 2.15
C GLU A 211 12.57 7.24 3.49
N GLY A 212 13.40 6.73 4.38
CA GLY A 212 13.53 7.30 5.71
C GLY A 212 14.46 6.49 6.59
N SER A 213 14.32 6.70 7.88
CA SER A 213 15.04 5.96 8.90
C SER A 213 14.08 5.44 9.97
N ASN A 214 14.25 4.21 10.39
CA ASN A 214 13.51 3.60 11.50
C ASN A 214 14.52 2.94 12.46
N ALA A 215 14.52 3.33 13.72
CA ALA A 215 15.46 2.87 14.74
C ALA A 215 16.94 2.93 14.28
N GLY A 216 17.33 4.04 13.62
CA GLY A 216 18.69 4.25 13.11
C GLY A 216 19.04 3.49 11.82
N LYS A 217 18.12 2.71 11.26
CA LYS A 217 18.31 1.95 10.02
C LYS A 217 17.61 2.65 8.87
N SER A 218 18.36 2.99 7.82
CA SER A 218 17.77 3.56 6.60
C SER A 218 16.95 2.53 5.86
N TYR A 219 15.83 2.95 5.33
CA TYR A 219 15.01 2.15 4.44
C TYR A 219 14.64 2.93 3.19
N ARG A 220 14.39 2.21 2.11
CA ARG A 220 13.84 2.73 0.86
C ARG A 220 12.94 1.69 0.24
N GLN A 221 11.74 2.13 -0.17
CA GLN A 221 10.75 1.30 -0.86
C GLN A 221 10.39 1.95 -2.19
N VAL A 222 10.35 1.18 -3.24
CA VAL A 222 9.98 1.61 -4.59
C VAL A 222 8.83 0.74 -5.07
N PHE A 223 7.76 1.39 -5.53
CA PHE A 223 6.55 0.74 -6.04
C PHE A 223 6.38 1.12 -7.51
N TRP A 224 6.20 0.13 -8.39
CA TRP A 224 5.89 0.34 -9.80
C TRP A 224 4.40 0.17 -10.03
N ILE A 225 3.76 1.25 -10.45
CA ILE A 225 2.31 1.30 -10.70
C ILE A 225 2.10 1.69 -12.16
N SER A 226 1.38 0.87 -12.92
CA SER A 226 1.16 1.09 -14.33
C SER A 226 0.43 2.42 -14.59
N LYS A 227 0.91 3.22 -15.54
CA LYS A 227 0.32 4.53 -15.84
C LYS A 227 -1.09 4.41 -16.41
N LYS A 228 -1.32 3.45 -17.31
CA LYS A 228 -2.61 3.26 -17.95
C LYS A 228 -3.63 2.53 -17.08
N GLY A 229 -3.18 1.51 -16.37
CA GLY A 229 -4.05 0.61 -15.61
C GLY A 229 -4.19 0.96 -14.14
N HIS A 230 -3.30 1.81 -13.61
CA HIS A 230 -3.13 2.08 -12.18
C HIS A 230 -2.94 0.80 -11.34
N GLU A 231 -2.33 -0.21 -11.94
CA GLU A 231 -2.12 -1.49 -11.32
C GLU A 231 -0.72 -1.59 -10.73
N PHE A 232 -0.62 -2.06 -9.49
CA PHE A 232 0.64 -2.36 -8.83
C PHE A 232 1.26 -3.62 -9.44
N LEU A 233 2.51 -3.51 -9.89
CA LEU A 233 3.22 -4.59 -10.59
C LEU A 233 4.43 -5.11 -9.84
N LYS A 234 5.15 -4.24 -9.13
CA LYS A 234 6.42 -4.59 -8.49
C LYS A 234 6.69 -3.68 -7.29
N GLU A 235 7.36 -4.22 -6.30
CA GLU A 235 7.94 -3.47 -5.18
C GLU A 235 9.36 -3.96 -4.92
N GLU A 236 10.25 -3.03 -4.62
CA GLU A 236 11.59 -3.30 -4.10
C GLU A 236 11.79 -2.52 -2.81
N ASP A 237 12.06 -3.24 -1.73
CA ASP A 237 12.42 -2.67 -0.44
C ASP A 237 13.89 -2.95 -0.15
N SER A 238 14.55 -1.97 0.40
CA SER A 238 15.87 -2.13 1.01
C SER A 238 15.87 -1.59 2.44
N MET A 239 16.45 -2.35 3.36
CA MET A 239 16.62 -1.97 4.75
C MET A 239 17.88 -2.61 5.29
N ASP A 240 18.91 -1.80 5.57
CA ASP A 240 20.14 -2.24 6.24
C ASP A 240 20.80 -3.48 5.55
N GLY A 241 20.93 -3.43 4.21
CA GLY A 241 21.52 -4.51 3.41
C GLY A 241 20.65 -5.74 3.21
N MET A 242 19.41 -5.71 3.68
CA MET A 242 18.38 -6.69 3.35
C MET A 242 17.45 -6.12 2.28
N TYR A 243 16.99 -6.99 1.39
CA TYR A 243 16.07 -6.64 0.32
C TYR A 243 14.83 -7.52 0.38
N ARG A 244 13.67 -6.92 0.06
CA ARG A 244 12.42 -7.63 -0.17
C ARG A 244 11.88 -7.21 -1.53
N TYR A 245 11.40 -8.18 -2.27
CA TYR A 245 10.83 -7.98 -3.60
C TYR A 245 9.42 -8.53 -3.63
N LYS A 246 8.47 -7.78 -4.20
CA LYS A 246 7.13 -8.27 -4.56
C LYS A 246 7.00 -8.15 -6.06
N ILE A 247 6.62 -9.22 -6.74
CA ILE A 247 6.47 -9.26 -8.20
C ILE A 247 5.10 -9.84 -8.50
N LYS A 248 4.30 -9.08 -9.27
CA LYS A 248 2.99 -9.56 -9.71
C LYS A 248 3.16 -10.75 -10.65
N LEU A 249 2.43 -11.82 -10.38
CA LEU A 249 2.30 -12.96 -11.26
C LEU A 249 1.27 -12.67 -12.35
N SER A 250 1.39 -13.32 -13.51
CA SER A 250 0.44 -13.15 -14.60
C SER A 250 -0.97 -13.57 -14.16
N GLY A 251 -2.00 -12.95 -14.74
CA GLY A 251 -3.40 -13.27 -14.43
C GLY A 251 -3.82 -14.70 -14.81
N ALA A 252 -2.99 -15.42 -15.58
CA ALA A 252 -3.17 -16.83 -15.90
C ALA A 252 -2.65 -17.79 -14.82
N ALA A 253 -2.02 -17.28 -13.75
CA ALA A 253 -1.61 -18.13 -12.64
C ALA A 253 -2.85 -18.80 -12.03
N PRO A 254 -2.89 -20.13 -11.90
CA PRO A 254 -4.05 -20.83 -11.36
C PRO A 254 -4.28 -20.41 -9.90
N ASP A 255 -5.54 -20.39 -9.46
CA ASP A 255 -5.87 -20.25 -8.05
C ASP A 255 -5.28 -21.43 -7.27
N ILE A 256 -4.11 -21.19 -6.67
CA ILE A 256 -3.38 -22.22 -5.93
C ILE A 256 -4.12 -22.57 -4.63
N VAL A 257 -4.90 -21.64 -4.08
CA VAL A 257 -5.66 -21.86 -2.82
C VAL A 257 -6.61 -23.02 -2.96
N SER A 258 -7.33 -23.13 -4.08
CA SER A 258 -8.26 -24.24 -4.32
C SER A 258 -7.58 -25.60 -4.34
N LYS A 259 -6.30 -25.69 -4.63
CA LYS A 259 -5.51 -26.92 -4.61
C LYS A 259 -5.03 -27.34 -3.21
N PHE A 260 -5.03 -26.39 -2.26
CA PHE A 260 -4.61 -26.67 -0.88
C PHE A 260 -5.75 -26.72 0.12
N SER A 261 -6.93 -26.22 -0.22
CA SER A 261 -8.12 -26.24 0.63
C SER A 261 -8.87 -27.58 0.66
N GLY A 262 -8.39 -28.57 -0.04
CA GLY A 262 -8.99 -29.92 -0.11
C GLY A 262 -8.33 -30.97 0.79
N LYS A 263 -7.64 -30.57 1.88
CA LYS A 263 -7.06 -31.51 2.85
C LYS A 263 -7.67 -31.31 4.23
#